data_860ffcdf9885ee09b76552f0e428c3d7
#
_entry.id   860ffcdf9885ee09b76552f0e428c3d7
#
_cell.length_a   1.000
_cell.length_b   1.000
_cell.length_c   1.000
_cell.angle_alpha   90.00
_cell.angle_beta   90.00
_cell.angle_gamma   90.00
#
_symmetry.space_group_name_H-M   'P 1'
#
loop_
_entity.id
_entity.type
_entity.pdbx_description
1 polymer ?
#
loop_
_entity_poly.entity_id
_entity_poly.type
_entity_poly.pdbx_seq_one_letter_code
_entity_poly.pdbx_strand_id
1 'polypeptide(L)'
;MITRREFVGSAMAAFVLPGVLGPDDVTIIEFSDKGARLATVRVPKVVKPDAEWRKQLSPLAYHIARERGTERPFSGEYWNLHDRGVFRCVCCDTALFFSAHKFDSGTGWPSFWQPIAEENVVHGKPSGGYTDSEVRCRRCDAHLGDLFDDGPKPTGLRYCIDSVALRFAKA
;
A
#
# COMPACT_ATOMS: atom_id res chain seq x y z
N MET A 1 35.10 -38.14 -38.32
CA MET A 1 35.46 -37.50 -37.00
C MET A 1 34.93 -36.08 -37.03
N ILE A 2 33.85 -35.81 -36.32
CA ILE A 2 33.19 -34.52 -36.27
C ILE A 2 33.35 -34.05 -34.81
N THR A 3 34.12 -33.00 -34.60
CA THR A 3 34.40 -32.39 -33.28
C THR A 3 33.23 -31.52 -32.86
N ARG A 4 32.65 -31.82 -31.68
CA ARG A 4 31.66 -31.00 -30.98
C ARG A 4 32.31 -29.69 -30.50
N ARG A 5 31.82 -28.56 -30.97
CA ARG A 5 32.08 -27.26 -30.39
C ARG A 5 31.16 -27.08 -29.20
N GLU A 6 31.72 -26.98 -28.00
CA GLU A 6 31.02 -26.58 -26.78
C GLU A 6 30.75 -25.07 -26.83
N PHE A 7 29.47 -24.68 -26.80
CA PHE A 7 29.04 -23.33 -26.60
C PHE A 7 29.10 -23.01 -25.09
N VAL A 8 30.11 -22.30 -24.65
CA VAL A 8 30.17 -21.73 -23.31
C VAL A 8 29.27 -20.49 -23.31
N GLY A 9 28.04 -20.65 -22.81
CA GLY A 9 27.11 -19.57 -22.59
C GLY A 9 27.60 -18.70 -21.43
N SER A 10 28.15 -17.53 -21.73
CA SER A 10 28.48 -16.50 -20.75
C SER A 10 27.19 -15.89 -20.20
N ALA A 11 26.80 -16.26 -18.98
CA ALA A 11 25.72 -15.60 -18.25
C ALA A 11 26.20 -14.18 -17.86
N MET A 12 25.76 -13.18 -18.60
CA MET A 12 25.89 -11.77 -18.18
C MET A 12 25.01 -11.55 -16.95
N ALA A 13 25.62 -11.55 -15.77
CA ALA A 13 24.99 -11.01 -14.59
C ALA A 13 24.71 -9.53 -14.82
N ALA A 14 23.43 -9.17 -14.92
CA ALA A 14 23.02 -7.76 -14.95
C ALA A 14 23.38 -7.13 -13.59
N PHE A 15 24.45 -6.37 -13.56
CA PHE A 15 24.81 -5.51 -12.46
C PHE A 15 23.77 -4.39 -12.40
N VAL A 16 22.77 -4.52 -11.52
CA VAL A 16 21.89 -3.40 -11.18
C VAL A 16 22.74 -2.43 -10.37
N LEU A 17 23.20 -1.38 -11.02
CA LEU A 17 23.82 -0.26 -10.31
C LEU A 17 22.82 0.28 -9.27
N PRO A 18 23.25 0.56 -8.03
CA PRO A 18 22.39 1.24 -7.08
C PRO A 18 21.98 2.57 -7.71
N GLY A 19 20.67 2.75 -7.93
CA GLY A 19 20.11 3.94 -8.58
C GLY A 19 20.56 5.19 -7.82
N VAL A 20 21.02 6.19 -8.54
CA VAL A 20 21.30 7.51 -7.96
C VAL A 20 19.99 8.01 -7.36
N LEU A 21 19.97 8.25 -6.03
CA LEU A 21 18.81 8.75 -5.31
C LEU A 21 18.41 10.11 -5.88
N GLY A 22 17.14 10.23 -6.29
CA GLY A 22 16.57 11.45 -6.86
C GLY A 22 15.90 12.34 -5.81
N PRO A 23 15.59 13.60 -6.17
CA PRO A 23 14.87 14.51 -5.28
C PRO A 23 13.46 14.00 -4.90
N ASP A 24 12.85 13.16 -5.72
CA ASP A 24 11.50 12.63 -5.52
C ASP A 24 11.48 11.28 -4.79
N ASP A 25 12.64 10.80 -4.31
CA ASP A 25 12.72 9.56 -3.57
C ASP A 25 12.06 9.69 -2.19
N VAL A 26 11.37 8.65 -1.77
CA VAL A 26 10.70 8.58 -0.48
C VAL A 26 11.30 7.50 0.41
N THR A 27 11.28 7.73 1.70
CA THR A 27 11.62 6.70 2.69
C THR A 27 10.38 5.89 3.02
N ILE A 28 10.50 4.56 2.94
CA ILE A 28 9.50 3.61 3.40
C ILE A 28 10.14 2.53 4.26
N ILE A 29 9.32 1.81 4.99
CA ILE A 29 9.75 0.62 5.74
C ILE A 29 9.19 -0.62 5.04
N GLU A 30 10.05 -1.56 4.73
CA GLU A 30 9.67 -2.85 4.18
C GLU A 30 9.29 -3.83 5.28
N PHE A 31 8.25 -4.64 5.01
CA PHE A 31 7.75 -5.67 5.89
C PHE A 31 7.56 -6.98 5.14
N SER A 32 7.79 -8.10 5.82
CA SER A 32 7.37 -9.42 5.35
C SER A 32 5.85 -9.54 5.44
N ASP A 33 5.25 -10.56 4.80
CA ASP A 33 3.81 -10.82 4.89
C ASP A 33 3.37 -11.22 6.30
N LYS A 34 4.31 -11.68 7.14
CA LYS A 34 4.09 -11.94 8.57
C LYS A 34 4.12 -10.68 9.46
N GLY A 35 4.33 -9.50 8.86
CA GLY A 35 4.41 -8.23 9.59
C GLY A 35 5.76 -7.97 10.27
N ALA A 36 6.80 -8.75 9.99
CA ALA A 36 8.13 -8.47 10.51
C ALA A 36 8.79 -7.33 9.73
N ARG A 37 9.29 -6.31 10.44
CA ARG A 37 10.06 -5.22 9.85
C ARG A 37 11.38 -5.77 9.26
N LEU A 38 11.64 -5.45 8.01
CA LEU A 38 12.82 -5.90 7.27
C LEU A 38 13.87 -4.80 7.17
N ALA A 39 13.53 -3.68 6.54
CA ALA A 39 14.49 -2.61 6.29
C ALA A 39 13.78 -1.23 6.23
N THR A 40 14.53 -0.19 6.54
CA THR A 40 14.20 1.18 6.13
C THR A 40 14.92 1.44 4.83
N VAL A 41 14.19 1.75 3.77
CA VAL A 41 14.74 1.95 2.43
C VAL A 41 14.32 3.29 1.86
N ARG A 42 15.19 3.88 1.06
CA ARG A 42 14.87 5.04 0.25
C ARG A 42 14.69 4.57 -1.19
N VAL A 43 13.52 4.83 -1.76
CA VAL A 43 13.10 4.31 -3.06
C VAL A 43 12.45 5.41 -3.90
N PRO A 44 12.54 5.32 -5.23
CA PRO A 44 11.80 6.22 -6.12
C PRO A 44 10.29 6.13 -5.89
N LYS A 45 9.60 7.27 -6.02
CA LYS A 45 8.14 7.27 -6.17
C LYS A 45 7.74 6.46 -7.39
N VAL A 46 6.61 5.75 -7.28
CA VAL A 46 6.01 5.04 -8.41
C VAL A 46 5.05 6.00 -9.12
N VAL A 47 5.52 6.57 -10.21
CA VAL A 47 4.74 7.48 -11.07
C VAL A 47 4.51 6.79 -12.40
N LYS A 48 3.25 6.72 -12.85
CA LYS A 48 2.85 6.12 -14.12
C LYS A 48 1.79 6.99 -14.79
N PRO A 49 1.74 7.03 -16.14
CA PRO A 49 0.62 7.61 -16.87
C PRO A 49 -0.69 6.90 -16.53
N ASP A 50 -1.82 7.62 -16.59
CA ASP A 50 -3.15 7.08 -16.31
C ASP A 50 -3.49 5.82 -17.12
N ALA A 51 -3.08 5.78 -18.37
CA ALA A 51 -3.29 4.62 -19.24
C ALA A 51 -2.61 3.33 -18.71
N GLU A 52 -1.48 3.46 -18.01
CA GLU A 52 -0.80 2.32 -17.37
C GLU A 52 -1.51 1.90 -16.08
N TRP A 53 -1.98 2.86 -15.27
CA TRP A 53 -2.77 2.56 -14.10
C TRP A 53 -4.08 1.85 -14.47
N ARG A 54 -4.77 2.31 -15.51
CA ARG A 54 -6.01 1.67 -16.02
C ARG A 54 -5.81 0.25 -16.53
N LYS A 55 -4.60 -0.09 -17.02
CA LYS A 55 -4.26 -1.47 -17.42
C LYS A 55 -3.95 -2.36 -16.21
N GLN A 56 -3.38 -1.79 -15.15
CA GLN A 56 -2.96 -2.52 -13.95
C GLN A 56 -4.11 -2.77 -12.99
N LEU A 57 -5.03 -1.81 -12.87
CA LEU A 57 -6.09 -1.78 -11.86
C LEU A 57 -7.44 -2.16 -12.47
N SER A 58 -8.31 -2.76 -11.66
CA SER A 58 -9.72 -2.86 -12.04
C SER A 58 -10.34 -1.45 -12.16
N PRO A 59 -11.44 -1.27 -12.91
CA PRO A 59 -12.09 0.05 -13.02
C PRO A 59 -12.43 0.67 -11.66
N LEU A 60 -12.89 -0.13 -10.69
CA LEU A 60 -13.21 0.34 -9.35
C LEU A 60 -11.94 0.72 -8.56
N ALA A 61 -10.89 -0.10 -8.64
CA ALA A 61 -9.61 0.19 -7.98
C ALA A 61 -8.96 1.46 -8.54
N TYR A 62 -9.06 1.67 -9.86
CA TYR A 62 -8.60 2.90 -10.48
C TYR A 62 -9.41 4.11 -9.99
N HIS A 63 -10.74 4.02 -10.01
CA HIS A 63 -11.62 5.09 -9.55
C HIS A 63 -11.29 5.51 -8.10
N ILE A 64 -11.10 4.55 -7.22
CA ILE A 64 -10.77 4.82 -5.81
C ILE A 64 -9.34 5.33 -5.66
N ALA A 65 -8.35 4.56 -6.12
CA ALA A 65 -6.95 4.86 -5.82
C ALA A 65 -6.37 6.03 -6.63
N ARG A 66 -6.95 6.40 -7.78
CA ARG A 66 -6.43 7.45 -8.67
C ARG A 66 -7.36 8.63 -8.89
N GLU A 67 -8.68 8.44 -8.69
CA GLU A 67 -9.69 9.51 -8.85
C GLU A 67 -10.35 9.90 -7.50
N ARG A 68 -9.83 9.38 -6.35
CA ARG A 68 -10.32 9.69 -4.99
C ARG A 68 -11.79 9.30 -4.79
N GLY A 69 -12.21 8.19 -5.41
CA GLY A 69 -13.52 7.60 -5.16
C GLY A 69 -13.59 6.91 -3.79
N THR A 70 -14.78 6.41 -3.45
CA THR A 70 -15.02 5.61 -2.25
C THR A 70 -15.91 4.42 -2.62
N GLU A 71 -15.62 3.23 -2.10
CA GLU A 71 -16.48 2.05 -2.26
C GLU A 71 -17.73 2.15 -1.38
N ARG A 72 -18.77 1.39 -1.70
CA ARG A 72 -19.96 1.32 -0.83
C ARG A 72 -19.62 0.64 0.50
N PRO A 73 -20.21 1.08 1.63
CA PRO A 73 -20.01 0.41 2.90
C PRO A 73 -20.48 -1.05 2.82
N PHE A 74 -19.76 -1.94 3.50
CA PHE A 74 -20.01 -3.38 3.55
C PHE A 74 -19.89 -4.14 2.22
N SER A 75 -19.38 -3.50 1.15
CA SER A 75 -19.23 -4.12 -0.16
C SER A 75 -17.82 -4.63 -0.46
N GLY A 76 -16.81 -4.10 0.23
CA GLY A 76 -15.41 -4.47 0.02
C GLY A 76 -15.06 -5.82 0.64
N GLU A 77 -13.95 -6.42 0.20
CA GLU A 77 -13.53 -7.76 0.65
C GLU A 77 -13.03 -7.78 2.10
N TYR A 78 -12.46 -6.65 2.58
CA TYR A 78 -11.66 -6.68 3.83
C TYR A 78 -12.34 -6.02 5.04
N TRP A 79 -13.54 -5.47 4.92
CA TRP A 79 -14.22 -4.86 6.07
C TRP A 79 -14.39 -5.86 7.23
N ASN A 80 -14.74 -7.09 6.95
CA ASN A 80 -14.92 -8.17 7.92
C ASN A 80 -13.82 -9.25 7.88
N LEU A 81 -12.64 -8.95 7.34
CA LEU A 81 -11.52 -9.90 7.33
C LEU A 81 -10.80 -9.88 8.68
N HIS A 82 -10.62 -11.06 9.30
CA HIS A 82 -9.94 -11.25 10.59
C HIS A 82 -8.67 -12.09 10.49
N ASP A 83 -8.30 -12.52 9.29
CA ASP A 83 -7.07 -13.28 9.06
C ASP A 83 -5.82 -12.46 9.44
N ARG A 84 -4.79 -13.16 9.91
CA ARG A 84 -3.50 -12.53 10.19
C ARG A 84 -2.72 -12.27 8.89
N GLY A 85 -2.24 -11.03 8.73
CA GLY A 85 -1.47 -10.65 7.55
C GLY A 85 -1.29 -9.14 7.41
N VAL A 86 -0.71 -8.75 6.28
CA VAL A 86 -0.38 -7.36 5.93
C VAL A 86 -1.28 -6.89 4.80
N PHE A 87 -1.87 -5.71 4.96
CA PHE A 87 -2.58 -5.00 3.90
C PHE A 87 -1.59 -4.11 3.15
N ARG A 88 -1.46 -4.34 1.86
CA ARG A 88 -0.53 -3.67 0.95
C ARG A 88 -1.26 -2.78 -0.04
N CYS A 89 -0.60 -1.75 -0.54
CA CYS A 89 -1.15 -0.87 -1.57
C CYS A 89 -1.43 -1.65 -2.87
N VAL A 90 -2.64 -1.57 -3.40
CA VAL A 90 -3.03 -2.21 -4.67
C VAL A 90 -2.22 -1.70 -5.86
N CYS A 91 -1.72 -0.46 -5.79
CA CYS A 91 -0.97 0.19 -6.86
C CYS A 91 0.52 -0.21 -6.90
N CYS A 92 1.20 -0.26 -5.75
CA CYS A 92 2.66 -0.37 -5.69
C CYS A 92 3.20 -1.39 -4.67
N ASP A 93 2.32 -2.15 -4.03
CA ASP A 93 2.64 -3.21 -3.07
C ASP A 93 3.35 -2.76 -1.78
N THR A 94 3.41 -1.47 -1.50
CA THR A 94 3.92 -0.96 -0.21
C THR A 94 3.05 -1.49 0.93
N ALA A 95 3.66 -2.02 2.00
CA ALA A 95 2.95 -2.44 3.21
C ALA A 95 2.35 -1.22 3.91
N LEU A 96 1.04 -1.23 4.16
CA LEU A 96 0.30 -0.07 4.68
C LEU A 96 -0.24 -0.30 6.09
N PHE A 97 -0.92 -1.43 6.29
CA PHE A 97 -1.55 -1.76 7.56
C PHE A 97 -1.29 -3.22 7.95
N PHE A 98 -1.37 -3.49 9.25
CA PHE A 98 -1.21 -4.83 9.79
C PHE A 98 -2.51 -5.27 10.48
N SER A 99 -2.90 -6.52 10.30
CA SER A 99 -4.15 -7.06 10.82
C SER A 99 -4.30 -6.92 12.35
N ALA A 100 -3.18 -6.89 13.09
CA ALA A 100 -3.21 -6.67 14.55
C ALA A 100 -3.66 -5.25 14.95
N HIS A 101 -3.64 -4.30 14.02
CA HIS A 101 -4.11 -2.93 14.23
C HIS A 101 -5.55 -2.71 13.72
N LYS A 102 -6.13 -3.75 13.08
CA LYS A 102 -7.49 -3.70 12.56
C LYS A 102 -8.51 -3.88 13.69
N PHE A 103 -9.62 -3.16 13.60
CA PHE A 103 -10.75 -3.30 14.51
C PHE A 103 -12.07 -3.17 13.75
N ASP A 104 -13.15 -3.63 14.36
CA ASP A 104 -14.50 -3.45 13.83
C ASP A 104 -15.03 -2.08 14.27
N SER A 105 -15.17 -1.19 13.31
CA SER A 105 -15.73 0.16 13.54
C SER A 105 -17.24 0.21 13.32
N GLY A 106 -17.86 -0.85 12.79
CA GLY A 106 -19.26 -0.85 12.40
C GLY A 106 -19.60 0.00 11.17
N THR A 107 -18.60 0.65 10.52
CA THR A 107 -18.83 1.58 9.40
C THR A 107 -18.92 0.91 8.04
N GLY A 108 -18.47 -0.34 7.94
CA GLY A 108 -18.50 -1.12 6.69
C GLY A 108 -17.25 -0.99 5.82
N TRP A 109 -16.20 -0.36 6.33
CA TRP A 109 -14.87 -0.29 5.73
C TRP A 109 -13.81 -0.88 6.66
N PRO A 110 -12.69 -1.44 6.14
CA PRO A 110 -11.54 -1.81 6.95
C PRO A 110 -11.05 -0.62 7.77
N SER A 111 -10.99 -0.79 9.09
CA SER A 111 -10.60 0.27 10.01
C SER A 111 -9.40 -0.14 10.84
N PHE A 112 -8.41 0.75 10.94
CA PHE A 112 -7.16 0.52 11.66
C PHE A 112 -6.89 1.68 12.62
N TRP A 113 -6.35 1.38 13.81
CA TRP A 113 -6.01 2.42 14.79
C TRP A 113 -4.61 3.01 14.56
N GLN A 114 -3.78 2.40 13.71
CA GLN A 114 -2.51 2.94 13.21
C GLN A 114 -2.09 2.21 11.92
N PRO A 115 -1.22 2.79 11.09
CA PRO A 115 -0.56 2.11 9.99
C PRO A 115 0.47 1.08 10.50
N ILE A 116 1.03 0.25 9.60
CA ILE A 116 2.14 -0.64 9.95
C ILE A 116 3.43 0.14 10.21
N ALA A 117 3.58 1.30 9.54
CA ALA A 117 4.62 2.31 9.76
C ALA A 117 4.13 3.66 9.23
N GLU A 118 4.40 4.73 9.97
CA GLU A 118 4.02 6.11 9.57
C GLU A 118 4.74 6.56 8.30
N GLU A 119 5.93 6.03 8.05
CA GLU A 119 6.72 6.31 6.86
C GLU A 119 6.07 5.78 5.58
N ASN A 120 5.14 4.83 5.67
CA ASN A 120 4.51 4.19 4.50
C ASN A 120 3.22 4.89 4.05
N VAL A 121 2.69 5.80 4.87
CA VAL A 121 1.48 6.57 4.56
C VAL A 121 1.75 8.08 4.61
N VAL A 122 0.88 8.82 3.95
CA VAL A 122 0.75 10.29 4.11
C VAL A 122 -0.69 10.54 4.50
N HIS A 123 -0.92 11.31 5.53
CA HIS A 123 -2.26 11.69 5.92
C HIS A 123 -2.34 13.15 6.35
N GLY A 124 -3.51 13.73 6.24
CA GLY A 124 -3.85 15.02 6.77
C GLY A 124 -4.08 14.97 8.28
N LYS A 125 -4.73 15.99 8.81
CA LYS A 125 -5.16 16.04 10.20
C LYS A 125 -6.44 15.22 10.37
N PRO A 126 -6.59 14.44 11.44
CA PRO A 126 -7.86 13.81 11.75
C PRO A 126 -8.91 14.92 11.93
N SER A 127 -10.00 14.82 11.21
CA SER A 127 -11.11 15.77 11.34
C SER A 127 -12.43 15.04 11.24
N GLY A 128 -13.41 15.44 12.01
CA GLY A 128 -14.80 15.00 11.83
C GLY A 128 -15.45 15.51 10.53
N GLY A 129 -14.67 16.07 9.60
CA GLY A 129 -15.13 16.64 8.33
C GLY A 129 -14.12 16.43 7.20
N TYR A 130 -14.62 16.13 6.06
CA TYR A 130 -14.04 15.49 4.87
C TYR A 130 -12.92 16.23 4.11
N THR A 131 -12.36 17.34 4.56
CA THR A 131 -11.52 18.17 3.67
C THR A 131 -10.02 18.00 3.81
N ASP A 132 -9.49 17.54 4.95
CA ASP A 132 -8.05 17.45 5.18
C ASP A 132 -7.60 16.10 5.79
N SER A 133 -8.46 15.09 5.78
CA SER A 133 -8.27 13.79 6.42
C SER A 133 -7.72 12.71 5.50
N GLU A 134 -7.50 13.02 4.23
CA GLU A 134 -7.09 12.00 3.24
C GLU A 134 -5.86 11.21 3.66
N VAL A 135 -5.95 9.89 3.54
CA VAL A 135 -4.84 8.95 3.70
C VAL A 135 -4.37 8.47 2.33
N ARG A 136 -3.08 8.59 2.06
CA ARG A 136 -2.44 8.18 0.80
C ARG A 136 -1.24 7.29 1.02
N CYS A 137 -0.94 6.44 0.03
CA CYS A 137 0.30 5.69 -0.01
C CYS A 137 1.49 6.64 -0.24
N ARG A 138 2.52 6.56 0.61
CA ARG A 138 3.75 7.37 0.49
C ARG A 138 4.45 7.20 -0.85
N ARG A 139 4.48 5.96 -1.36
CA ARG A 139 5.31 5.62 -2.53
C ARG A 139 4.66 5.96 -3.87
N CYS A 140 3.33 5.93 -3.99
CA CYS A 140 2.66 6.12 -5.29
C CYS A 140 1.51 7.12 -5.27
N ASP A 141 1.29 7.80 -4.15
CA ASP A 141 0.21 8.76 -3.92
C ASP A 141 -1.20 8.20 -4.18
N ALA A 142 -1.37 6.86 -4.15
CA ALA A 142 -2.70 6.26 -4.25
C ALA A 142 -3.57 6.72 -3.08
N HIS A 143 -4.79 7.18 -3.37
CA HIS A 143 -5.80 7.40 -2.36
C HIS A 143 -6.17 6.07 -1.69
N LEU A 144 -6.29 6.06 -0.37
CA LEU A 144 -6.57 4.87 0.43
C LEU A 144 -7.88 4.99 1.22
N GLY A 145 -8.27 6.19 1.60
CA GLY A 145 -9.39 6.50 2.48
C GLY A 145 -9.12 7.75 3.32
N ASP A 146 -9.69 7.80 4.52
CA ASP A 146 -9.66 8.97 5.39
C ASP A 146 -9.30 8.64 6.84
N LEU A 147 -8.77 9.64 7.55
CA LEU A 147 -8.38 9.60 8.96
C LEU A 147 -9.40 10.33 9.83
N PHE A 148 -9.89 9.67 10.90
CA PHE A 148 -10.82 10.19 11.89
C PHE A 148 -10.23 10.12 13.30
N ASP A 149 -10.76 10.92 14.23
CA ASP A 149 -10.38 10.99 15.65
C ASP A 149 -11.35 10.23 16.58
N ASP A 150 -12.12 9.31 16.02
CA ASP A 150 -13.13 8.49 16.69
C ASP A 150 -12.70 7.03 16.88
N GLY A 151 -11.40 6.75 16.81
CA GLY A 151 -10.84 5.42 16.95
C GLY A 151 -10.64 4.97 18.40
N PRO A 152 -10.25 3.68 18.60
CA PRO A 152 -9.98 3.13 19.92
C PRO A 152 -8.61 3.58 20.47
N LYS A 153 -8.40 3.37 21.78
CA LYS A 153 -7.06 3.42 22.35
C LYS A 153 -6.14 2.39 21.64
N PRO A 154 -4.82 2.65 21.53
CA PRO A 154 -4.05 3.69 22.25
C PRO A 154 -4.03 5.05 21.53
N THR A 155 -4.34 5.13 20.23
CA THR A 155 -4.16 6.38 19.45
C THR A 155 -5.38 7.29 19.46
N GLY A 156 -6.58 6.76 19.61
CA GLY A 156 -7.82 7.49 19.37
C GLY A 156 -8.11 7.75 17.89
N LEU A 157 -7.28 7.20 16.99
CA LEU A 157 -7.39 7.40 15.54
C LEU A 157 -8.08 6.22 14.86
N ARG A 158 -8.81 6.51 13.78
CA ARG A 158 -9.38 5.53 12.87
C ARG A 158 -8.99 5.87 11.44
N TYR A 159 -8.12 5.05 10.88
CA TYR A 159 -7.84 4.99 9.45
C TYR A 159 -8.95 4.17 8.79
N CYS A 160 -9.90 4.84 8.14
CA CYS A 160 -11.03 4.24 7.42
C CYS A 160 -10.61 4.05 5.96
N ILE A 161 -10.35 2.82 5.56
CA ILE A 161 -9.64 2.53 4.30
C ILE A 161 -10.55 1.73 3.36
N ASP A 162 -10.55 2.11 2.08
CA ASP A 162 -11.25 1.36 1.04
C ASP A 162 -10.60 -0.01 0.82
N SER A 163 -11.38 -1.10 0.87
CA SER A 163 -10.88 -2.47 0.63
C SER A 163 -10.20 -2.58 -0.73
N VAL A 164 -10.79 -1.94 -1.75
CA VAL A 164 -10.31 -2.02 -3.13
C VAL A 164 -8.97 -1.31 -3.33
N ALA A 165 -8.60 -0.38 -2.45
CA ALA A 165 -7.27 0.25 -2.43
C ALA A 165 -6.18 -0.66 -1.86
N LEU A 166 -6.56 -1.80 -1.30
CA LEU A 166 -5.69 -2.74 -0.61
C LEU A 166 -5.57 -4.08 -1.35
N ARG A 167 -4.48 -4.77 -1.08
CA ARG A 167 -4.25 -6.19 -1.33
C ARG A 167 -3.85 -6.86 -0.02
N PHE A 168 -4.50 -7.93 0.35
CA PHE A 168 -4.16 -8.67 1.56
C PHE A 168 -3.11 -9.75 1.28
N ALA A 169 -2.04 -9.75 2.07
CA ALA A 169 -1.02 -10.81 2.09
C ALA A 169 -1.16 -11.57 3.41
N LYS A 170 -1.62 -12.81 3.34
CA LYS A 170 -1.81 -13.69 4.50
C LYS A 170 -0.45 -14.09 5.09
N ALA A 171 -0.34 -14.08 6.42
CA ALA A 171 0.89 -14.43 7.15
C ALA A 171 1.21 -15.93 7.12
#